data_f7435f9ada9c3fa789421382e4b5f6c4
#
_entry.id   f7435f9ada9c3fa789421382e4b5f6c4
#
_cell.length_a   1.000
_cell.length_b   1.000
_cell.length_c   1.000
_cell.angle_alpha   90.00
_cell.angle_beta   90.00
_cell.angle_gamma   90.00
#
_symmetry.space_group_name_H-M   'P 1'
#
loop_
_entity.id
_entity.type
_entity.pdbx_description
1 polymer ?
#
loop_
_entity_poly.entity_id
_entity_poly.type
_entity_poly.pdbx_seq_one_letter_code
_entity_poly.pdbx_strand_id
1 'polypeptide(L)'
;HASHQGVRRLVRDLNNVYRHVPALHGLDHEARGFEWVVHDDSDQSVFAFVRRARDGAFVVVVCNFTPVPRMGYRLGVPSSGSYREVINTDGIVYGGSGVGNGVVESSPVPWHGRADSVLIDLPPLGTLMWVLV
;
A
#
# COMPACT_ATOMS: atom_id res chain seq x y z
N HIS A 1 -23.53 7.75 -13.89
CA HIS A 1 -23.72 6.53 -13.11
C HIS A 1 -22.74 6.48 -11.94
N ALA A 2 -23.18 6.11 -10.75
CA ALA A 2 -22.38 6.22 -9.52
C ALA A 2 -21.08 5.38 -9.58
N SER A 3 -21.14 4.18 -10.14
CA SER A 3 -19.95 3.32 -10.27
C SER A 3 -18.90 3.91 -11.23
N HIS A 4 -19.34 4.52 -12.32
CA HIS A 4 -18.43 5.20 -13.25
C HIS A 4 -17.79 6.44 -12.62
N GLN A 5 -18.54 7.16 -11.77
CA GLN A 5 -17.99 8.31 -11.03
C GLN A 5 -16.93 7.86 -10.01
N GLY A 6 -17.14 6.73 -9.36
CA GLY A 6 -16.15 6.15 -8.44
C GLY A 6 -14.84 5.83 -9.15
N VAL A 7 -14.89 5.18 -10.30
CA VAL A 7 -13.70 4.87 -11.11
C VAL A 7 -12.99 6.15 -11.59
N ARG A 8 -13.75 7.15 -12.04
CA ARG A 8 -13.17 8.45 -12.43
C ARG A 8 -12.43 9.13 -11.28
N ARG A 9 -13.02 9.12 -10.09
CA ARG A 9 -12.38 9.65 -8.88
C ARG A 9 -11.10 8.90 -8.56
N LEU A 10 -11.13 7.57 -8.62
CA LEU A 10 -9.96 6.74 -8.35
C LEU A 10 -8.82 7.05 -9.32
N VAL A 11 -9.08 7.11 -10.62
CA VAL A 11 -8.06 7.44 -11.62
C VAL A 11 -7.47 8.83 -11.38
N ARG A 12 -8.32 9.81 -11.08
CA ARG A 12 -7.86 11.16 -10.73
C ARG A 12 -6.95 11.15 -9.51
N ASP A 13 -7.35 10.45 -8.45
CA ASP A 13 -6.61 10.44 -7.20
C ASP A 13 -5.30 9.64 -7.33
N LEU A 14 -5.30 8.56 -8.09
CA LEU A 14 -4.08 7.82 -8.44
C LEU A 14 -3.10 8.71 -9.22
N ASN A 15 -3.58 9.49 -10.18
CA ASN A 15 -2.74 10.42 -10.92
C ASN A 15 -2.16 11.51 -10.02
N ASN A 16 -2.94 12.01 -9.06
CA ASN A 16 -2.46 12.97 -8.09
C ASN A 16 -1.38 12.38 -7.18
N VAL A 17 -1.58 11.18 -6.67
CA VAL A 17 -0.59 10.49 -5.84
C VAL A 17 0.69 10.25 -6.66
N TYR A 18 0.57 9.77 -7.88
CA TYR A 18 1.71 9.54 -8.76
C TYR A 18 2.55 10.81 -8.96
N ARG A 19 1.91 11.96 -9.20
CA ARG A 19 2.61 13.24 -9.39
C ARG A 19 3.27 13.77 -8.12
N HIS A 20 2.63 13.59 -6.95
CA HIS A 20 3.05 14.23 -5.70
C HIS A 20 3.86 13.33 -4.77
N VAL A 21 3.99 12.04 -5.09
CA VAL A 21 4.81 11.09 -4.33
C VAL A 21 6.01 10.67 -5.18
N PRO A 22 7.18 11.32 -5.02
CA PRO A 22 8.35 11.05 -5.86
C PRO A 22 8.80 9.59 -5.86
N ALA A 23 8.56 8.85 -4.78
CA ALA A 23 8.90 7.43 -4.69
C ALA A 23 8.22 6.59 -5.77
N LEU A 24 7.09 7.02 -6.32
CA LEU A 24 6.36 6.29 -7.35
C LEU A 24 6.97 6.44 -8.75
N HIS A 25 7.81 7.46 -8.98
CA HIS A 25 8.33 7.72 -10.33
C HIS A 25 9.81 8.10 -10.38
N GLY A 26 10.40 8.58 -9.28
CA GLY A 26 11.76 9.15 -9.28
C GLY A 26 12.85 8.19 -9.75
N LEU A 27 12.69 6.90 -9.51
CA LEU A 27 13.62 5.84 -9.90
C LEU A 27 12.96 4.74 -10.74
N ASP A 28 11.98 5.09 -11.57
CA ASP A 28 11.23 4.12 -12.38
C ASP A 28 12.13 3.27 -13.28
N HIS A 29 13.24 3.83 -13.72
CA HIS A 29 14.18 3.18 -14.63
C HIS A 29 15.37 2.50 -13.92
N GLU A 30 15.37 2.46 -12.58
CA GLU A 30 16.46 1.88 -11.80
C GLU A 30 15.93 0.78 -10.87
N ALA A 31 16.68 -0.33 -10.77
CA ALA A 31 16.31 -1.46 -9.93
C ALA A 31 16.18 -1.09 -8.44
N ARG A 32 17.00 -0.14 -7.97
CA ARG A 32 16.96 0.32 -6.57
C ARG A 32 15.68 1.07 -6.20
N GLY A 33 14.88 1.46 -7.19
CA GLY A 33 13.58 2.10 -6.97
C GLY A 33 12.47 1.13 -6.61
N PHE A 34 12.73 -0.17 -6.67
CA PHE A 34 11.74 -1.22 -6.42
C PHE A 34 12.32 -2.31 -5.54
N GLU A 35 11.55 -2.76 -4.53
CA GLU A 35 11.95 -3.84 -3.64
C GLU A 35 10.74 -4.64 -3.22
N TRP A 36 10.77 -5.97 -3.44
CA TRP A 36 9.73 -6.85 -2.95
C TRP A 36 9.74 -6.94 -1.41
N VAL A 37 8.56 -6.91 -0.80
CA VAL A 37 8.35 -7.27 0.60
C VAL A 37 7.71 -8.64 0.69
N VAL A 38 6.61 -8.85 -0.04
CA VAL A 38 5.89 -10.12 -0.11
C VAL A 38 5.63 -10.45 -1.57
N HIS A 39 6.20 -11.55 -2.07
CA HIS A 39 5.97 -12.00 -3.45
C HIS A 39 5.59 -13.48 -3.53
N ASP A 40 5.57 -14.19 -2.40
CA ASP A 40 5.39 -15.64 -2.34
C ASP A 40 4.25 -16.08 -1.39
N ASP A 41 3.39 -15.16 -0.96
CA ASP A 41 2.22 -15.50 -0.13
C ASP A 41 1.05 -15.97 -1.00
N SER A 42 1.24 -17.13 -1.63
CA SER A 42 0.25 -17.70 -2.56
C SER A 42 -1.03 -18.13 -1.86
N ASP A 43 -0.97 -18.54 -0.59
CA ASP A 43 -2.12 -19.00 0.18
C ASP A 43 -3.11 -17.86 0.43
N GLN A 44 -2.60 -16.65 0.67
CA GLN A 44 -3.43 -15.47 0.89
C GLN A 44 -3.55 -14.57 -0.34
N SER A 45 -2.75 -14.83 -1.39
CA SER A 45 -2.71 -14.03 -2.62
C SER A 45 -2.44 -12.55 -2.35
N VAL A 46 -1.52 -12.28 -1.42
CA VAL A 46 -1.09 -10.93 -1.06
C VAL A 46 0.27 -10.66 -1.68
N PHE A 47 0.41 -9.49 -2.30
CA PHE A 47 1.67 -8.99 -2.82
C PHE A 47 1.95 -7.63 -2.19
N ALA A 48 3.20 -7.40 -1.82
CA ALA A 48 3.62 -6.10 -1.29
C ALA A 48 5.01 -5.76 -1.78
N PHE A 49 5.22 -4.48 -2.05
CA PHE A 49 6.52 -3.97 -2.48
C PHE A 49 6.73 -2.54 -2.00
N VAL A 50 7.98 -2.09 -2.06
CA VAL A 50 8.38 -0.73 -1.73
C VAL A 50 8.89 -0.05 -2.99
N ARG A 51 8.44 1.18 -3.22
CA ARG A 51 9.01 2.08 -4.22
C ARG A 51 9.81 3.16 -3.50
N ARG A 52 10.99 3.49 -4.03
CA ARG A 52 11.91 4.46 -3.41
C ARG A 52 12.22 5.60 -4.34
N ALA A 53 12.38 6.79 -3.74
CA ALA A 53 12.92 7.96 -4.40
C ALA A 53 14.44 8.05 -4.17
N ARG A 54 15.11 8.97 -4.87
CA ARG A 54 16.57 9.18 -4.77
C ARG A 54 17.03 9.60 -3.37
N ASP A 55 16.20 10.35 -2.66
CA ASP A 55 16.49 10.83 -1.29
C ASP A 55 16.21 9.79 -0.21
N GLY A 56 15.78 8.59 -0.58
CA GLY A 56 15.43 7.51 0.35
C GLY A 56 13.99 7.50 0.82
N ALA A 57 13.18 8.51 0.47
CA ALA A 57 11.75 8.48 0.72
C ALA A 57 11.12 7.29 0.02
N PHE A 58 10.09 6.69 0.61
CA PHE A 58 9.50 5.48 0.06
C PHE A 58 7.98 5.46 0.23
N VAL A 59 7.35 4.62 -0.57
CA VAL A 59 5.94 4.24 -0.46
C VAL A 59 5.85 2.72 -0.38
N VAL A 60 5.00 2.23 0.49
CA VAL A 60 4.69 0.79 0.61
C VAL A 60 3.38 0.54 -0.11
N VAL A 61 3.37 -0.45 -1.00
CA VAL A 61 2.19 -0.83 -1.77
C VAL A 61 1.83 -2.26 -1.42
N VAL A 62 0.56 -2.50 -1.11
CA VAL A 62 0.04 -3.82 -0.75
C VAL A 62 -1.20 -4.12 -1.60
N CYS A 63 -1.21 -5.29 -2.22
CA CYS A 63 -2.33 -5.76 -3.05
C CYS A 63 -2.90 -7.07 -2.49
N ASN A 64 -4.21 -7.12 -2.33
CA ASN A 64 -4.95 -8.34 -2.02
C ASN A 64 -5.73 -8.76 -3.27
N PHE A 65 -5.35 -9.87 -3.88
CA PHE A 65 -5.97 -10.38 -5.11
C PHE A 65 -7.09 -11.40 -4.86
N THR A 66 -7.63 -11.44 -3.63
CA THR A 66 -8.79 -12.29 -3.31
C THR A 66 -10.03 -11.45 -2.99
N PRO A 67 -11.25 -12.00 -3.19
CA PRO A 67 -12.49 -11.32 -2.81
C PRO A 67 -12.75 -11.35 -1.29
N VAL A 68 -11.78 -11.81 -0.50
CA VAL A 68 -11.90 -11.95 0.96
C VAL A 68 -11.04 -10.89 1.62
N PRO A 69 -11.59 -10.04 2.50
CA PRO A 69 -10.75 -9.12 3.28
C PRO A 69 -9.82 -9.92 4.20
N ARG A 70 -8.60 -9.40 4.38
CA ARG A 70 -7.61 -9.99 5.27
C ARG A 70 -7.44 -9.06 6.47
N MET A 71 -8.09 -9.40 7.59
CA MET A 71 -8.04 -8.60 8.80
C MET A 71 -6.81 -8.98 9.62
N GLY A 72 -6.13 -7.97 10.18
CA GLY A 72 -4.95 -8.18 11.02
C GLY A 72 -3.76 -8.79 10.30
N TYR A 73 -3.57 -8.43 9.02
CA TYR A 73 -2.41 -8.89 8.24
C TYR A 73 -1.15 -8.18 8.74
N ARG A 74 -0.11 -8.94 9.08
CA ARG A 74 1.17 -8.37 9.49
C ARG A 74 2.08 -8.20 8.29
N LEU A 75 2.60 -6.97 8.13
CA LEU A 75 3.46 -6.59 7.01
C LEU A 75 4.78 -6.03 7.54
N GLY A 76 5.91 -6.59 7.10
CA GLY A 76 7.22 -6.01 7.36
C GLY A 76 7.38 -4.68 6.65
N VAL A 77 7.95 -3.68 7.33
CA VAL A 77 8.13 -2.33 6.81
C VAL A 77 9.57 -1.87 6.92
N PRO A 78 10.02 -0.93 6.04
CA PRO A 78 11.42 -0.52 5.99
C PRO A 78 11.91 0.25 7.21
N SER A 79 11.03 0.94 7.93
CA SER A 79 11.41 1.81 9.04
C SER A 79 10.35 1.79 10.12
N SER A 80 10.75 2.02 11.37
CA SER A 80 9.81 2.27 12.45
C SER A 80 9.14 3.63 12.29
N GLY A 81 7.91 3.75 12.77
CA GLY A 81 7.16 5.00 12.79
C GLY A 81 5.69 4.85 12.44
N SER A 82 5.07 5.95 12.11
CA SER A 82 3.66 6.03 11.73
C SER A 82 3.52 5.96 10.22
N TYR A 83 2.59 5.17 9.75
CA TYR A 83 2.30 4.99 8.33
C TYR A 83 0.89 5.48 8.03
N ARG A 84 0.78 6.39 7.05
CA ARG A 84 -0.50 6.94 6.61
C ARG A 84 -0.89 6.38 5.26
N GLU A 85 -2.13 5.90 5.16
CA GLU A 85 -2.74 5.45 3.92
C GLU A 85 -3.00 6.64 3.01
N VAL A 86 -2.38 6.65 1.82
CA VAL A 86 -2.56 7.72 0.82
C VAL A 86 -3.51 7.31 -0.30
N ILE A 87 -3.63 6.00 -0.55
CA ILE A 87 -4.61 5.42 -1.48
C ILE A 87 -5.17 4.14 -0.87
N ASN A 88 -6.49 3.99 -1.00
CA ASN A 88 -7.22 2.75 -0.76
C ASN A 88 -8.24 2.59 -1.88
N THR A 89 -7.98 1.66 -2.81
CA THR A 89 -8.87 1.46 -3.97
C THR A 89 -10.24 0.94 -3.59
N ASP A 90 -10.40 0.39 -2.37
CA ASP A 90 -11.68 -0.06 -1.81
C ASP A 90 -12.42 1.06 -1.05
N GLY A 91 -11.93 2.28 -1.11
CA GLY A 91 -12.58 3.42 -0.47
C GLY A 91 -14.02 3.61 -0.91
N ILE A 92 -14.88 4.03 0.02
CA ILE A 92 -16.31 4.28 -0.26
C ILE A 92 -16.48 5.31 -1.37
N VAL A 93 -15.60 6.33 -1.41
CA VAL A 93 -15.63 7.38 -2.45
C VAL A 93 -15.41 6.85 -3.86
N TYR A 94 -14.88 5.63 -4.00
CA TYR A 94 -14.66 4.95 -5.27
C TYR A 94 -15.71 3.85 -5.54
N GLY A 95 -16.67 3.69 -4.63
CA GLY A 95 -17.70 2.65 -4.71
C GLY A 95 -17.30 1.33 -4.08
N GLY A 96 -16.23 1.30 -3.29
CA GLY A 96 -15.77 0.12 -2.57
C GLY A 96 -16.46 -0.10 -1.24
N SER A 97 -16.06 -1.16 -0.52
CA SER A 97 -16.64 -1.54 0.77
C SER A 97 -16.14 -0.71 1.95
N GLY A 98 -15.02 0.01 1.77
CA GLY A 98 -14.47 0.90 2.78
C GLY A 98 -13.56 0.22 3.81
N VAL A 99 -13.11 -0.99 3.55
CA VAL A 99 -12.11 -1.64 4.43
C VAL A 99 -10.76 -0.93 4.27
N GLY A 100 -10.26 -0.39 5.36
CA GLY A 100 -9.01 0.39 5.38
C GLY A 100 -8.56 0.69 6.80
N ASN A 101 -7.52 1.51 6.95
CA ASN A 101 -6.80 1.64 8.23
C ASN A 101 -6.49 3.09 8.66
N GLY A 102 -6.44 4.05 7.75
CA GLY A 102 -6.03 5.42 8.09
C GLY A 102 -4.53 5.54 8.40
N VAL A 103 -4.20 5.71 9.68
CA VAL A 103 -2.81 5.74 10.18
C VAL A 103 -2.57 4.54 11.08
N VAL A 104 -1.44 3.86 10.87
CA VAL A 104 -1.00 2.74 11.72
C VAL A 104 0.42 2.97 12.22
N GLU A 105 0.68 2.49 13.44
CA GLU A 105 2.01 2.54 14.05
C GLU A 105 2.73 1.21 13.83
N SER A 106 4.02 1.28 13.54
CA SER A 106 4.86 0.09 13.49
C SER A 106 5.18 -0.44 14.88
N SER A 107 5.45 -1.73 14.96
CA SER A 107 5.93 -2.42 16.15
C SER A 107 7.28 -3.06 15.88
N PRO A 108 8.18 -3.18 16.88
CA PRO A 108 9.49 -3.81 16.70
C PRO A 108 9.36 -5.35 16.68
N VAL A 109 8.48 -5.84 15.83
CA VAL A 109 8.23 -7.27 15.61
C VAL A 109 8.80 -7.63 14.23
N PRO A 110 9.87 -8.44 14.16
CA PRO A 110 10.45 -8.82 12.87
C PRO A 110 9.46 -9.60 12.02
N TRP A 111 9.34 -9.20 10.76
CA TRP A 111 8.42 -9.83 9.81
C TRP A 111 8.87 -9.56 8.37
N HIS A 112 8.72 -10.53 7.48
CA HIS A 112 9.16 -10.43 6.08
C HIS A 112 10.64 -10.01 5.93
N GLY A 113 11.52 -10.49 6.83
CA GLY A 113 12.93 -10.15 6.80
C GLY A 113 13.26 -8.72 7.25
N ARG A 114 12.33 -8.02 7.89
CA ARG A 114 12.50 -6.65 8.38
C ARG A 114 12.35 -6.60 9.90
N ALA A 115 13.01 -5.63 10.53
CA ALA A 115 13.00 -5.50 11.99
C ALA A 115 11.67 -4.99 12.54
N ASP A 116 10.93 -4.22 11.74
CA ASP A 116 9.66 -3.60 12.13
C ASP A 116 8.53 -4.09 11.25
N SER A 117 7.32 -4.05 11.78
CA SER A 117 6.12 -4.46 11.06
C SER A 117 4.90 -3.66 11.49
N VAL A 118 3.85 -3.70 10.67
CA VAL A 118 2.54 -3.12 10.97
C VAL A 118 1.47 -4.20 10.88
N LEU A 119 0.38 -4.03 11.64
CA LEU A 119 -0.84 -4.82 11.49
C LEU A 119 -1.85 -3.98 10.71
N ILE A 120 -2.32 -4.50 9.60
CA ILE A 120 -3.24 -3.80 8.71
C ILE A 120 -4.40 -4.69 8.29
N ASP A 121 -5.51 -4.05 7.95
CA ASP A 121 -6.67 -4.70 7.36
C ASP A 121 -6.63 -4.49 5.85
N LEU A 122 -6.59 -5.59 5.10
CA LEU A 122 -6.52 -5.55 3.65
C LEU A 122 -7.92 -5.67 3.06
N PRO A 123 -8.34 -4.72 2.21
CA PRO A 123 -9.63 -4.80 1.52
C PRO A 123 -9.65 -5.95 0.50
N PRO A 124 -10.84 -6.46 0.18
CA PRO A 124 -10.99 -7.47 -0.87
C PRO A 124 -10.66 -6.86 -2.23
N LEU A 125 -9.89 -7.57 -3.04
CA LEU A 125 -9.52 -7.15 -4.41
C LEU A 125 -9.01 -5.71 -4.46
N GLY A 126 -8.28 -5.29 -3.41
CA GLY A 126 -7.88 -3.89 -3.24
C GLY A 126 -6.39 -3.69 -3.16
N THR A 127 -5.99 -2.45 -3.40
CA THR A 127 -4.61 -1.97 -3.27
C THR A 127 -4.57 -0.81 -2.29
N LEU A 128 -3.62 -0.87 -1.36
CA LEU A 128 -3.32 0.20 -0.41
C LEU A 128 -1.93 0.74 -0.69
N MET A 129 -1.77 2.05 -0.55
CA MET A 129 -0.47 2.72 -0.59
C MET A 129 -0.26 3.52 0.68
N TRP A 130 0.94 3.40 1.27
CA TRP A 130 1.28 3.97 2.56
C TRP A 130 2.55 4.80 2.48
N VAL A 131 2.58 5.92 3.20
CA VAL A 131 3.79 6.72 3.38
C VAL A 131 4.11 6.82 4.86
N LEU A 132 5.41 6.88 5.18
CA LEU A 132 5.89 7.17 6.52
C LEU A 132 5.67 8.65 6.82
N VAL A 133 5.06 8.93 7.96
CA VAL A 133 4.81 10.31 8.40
C VAL A 133 5.68 10.72 9.58
#